data_d4ef5823bb849be8ccfa7e2085fd8e91
#
_entry.id   d4ef5823bb849be8ccfa7e2085fd8e91
#
_cell.length_a   1.000
_cell.length_b   1.000
_cell.length_c   1.000
_cell.angle_alpha   90.00
_cell.angle_beta   90.00
_cell.angle_gamma   90.00
#
_symmetry.space_group_name_H-M   'P 1'
#
loop_
_entity.id
_entity.type
_entity.pdbx_description
1 polymer ?
#
loop_
_entity_poly.entity_id
_entity_poly.type
_entity_poly.pdbx_seq_one_letter_code
_entity_poly.pdbx_strand_id
1 'polypeptide(L)'
;MLKEQEIKAGFEYFVMGWHLILQKGLRRFVILPILLNVLLLGGLFWMFVSQIGGYIDGIMSYVPDWLAWLSGILLLASILMILILFYFIFTTLSGFIAAPFNGLLAEKVEKILTGEDLQEMSLWDFLKDVPRMLGREWQKLVYSLPKIIALFLLGFVPLLGQTVVPIATFVFTAWMFAIQYCDYPFDNHKIPFDVMKNELAIKRNVTLTFGGLVSLCTFVPVVNLVIIPV
;
A
#
# COMPACT_ATOMS: atom_id res chain seq x y z
N MET A 1 2.73 5.43 -32.85
CA MET A 1 1.65 4.42 -32.94
C MET A 1 1.74 3.38 -31.83
N LEU A 2 2.73 2.47 -31.76
CA LEU A 2 2.77 1.43 -30.69
C LEU A 2 2.78 1.99 -29.26
N LYS A 3 3.64 2.97 -28.95
CA LYS A 3 3.70 3.59 -27.63
C LYS A 3 2.40 4.30 -27.24
N GLU A 4 1.73 4.90 -28.17
CA GLU A 4 0.46 5.62 -27.97
C GLU A 4 -0.68 4.63 -27.68
N GLN A 5 -0.69 3.48 -28.35
CA GLN A 5 -1.62 2.38 -28.06
C GLN A 5 -1.39 1.78 -26.67
N GLU A 6 -0.13 1.61 -26.25
CA GLU A 6 0.21 1.13 -24.91
C GLU A 6 -0.24 2.11 -23.81
N ILE A 7 -0.02 3.43 -24.00
CA ILE A 7 -0.50 4.45 -23.06
C ILE A 7 -2.03 4.42 -22.96
N LYS A 8 -2.70 4.34 -24.10
CA LYS A 8 -4.17 4.23 -24.15
C LYS A 8 -4.66 2.97 -23.42
N ALA A 9 -4.02 1.83 -23.62
CA ALA A 9 -4.36 0.59 -22.93
C ALA A 9 -4.19 0.71 -21.40
N GLY A 10 -3.12 1.36 -20.91
CA GLY A 10 -2.95 1.59 -19.48
C GLY A 10 -4.05 2.45 -18.86
N PHE A 11 -4.53 3.46 -19.59
CA PHE A 11 -5.68 4.27 -19.19
C PHE A 11 -6.98 3.46 -19.20
N GLU A 12 -7.20 2.66 -20.23
CA GLU A 12 -8.38 1.82 -20.36
C GLU A 12 -8.47 0.79 -19.20
N TYR A 13 -7.37 0.17 -18.83
CA TYR A 13 -7.34 -0.76 -17.68
C TYR A 13 -7.69 -0.04 -16.37
N PHE A 14 -7.17 1.16 -16.17
CA PHE A 14 -7.51 1.95 -15.00
C PHE A 14 -9.01 2.28 -14.92
N VAL A 15 -9.61 2.74 -16.03
CA VAL A 15 -11.04 3.03 -16.09
C VAL A 15 -11.88 1.76 -15.94
N MET A 16 -11.44 0.65 -16.54
CA MET A 16 -12.12 -0.65 -16.41
C MET A 16 -12.15 -1.11 -14.95
N GLY A 17 -11.06 -0.93 -14.19
CA GLY A 17 -11.01 -1.23 -12.76
C GLY A 17 -12.11 -0.51 -11.99
N TRP A 18 -12.30 0.80 -12.22
CA TRP A 18 -13.40 1.56 -11.61
C TRP A 18 -14.80 1.02 -11.95
N HIS A 19 -15.03 0.60 -13.19
CA HIS A 19 -16.29 -0.01 -13.56
C HIS A 19 -16.50 -1.38 -12.90
N LEU A 20 -15.45 -2.18 -12.80
CA LEU A 20 -15.52 -3.53 -12.22
C LEU A 20 -15.86 -3.49 -10.73
N ILE A 21 -15.21 -2.65 -9.93
CA ILE A 21 -15.47 -2.58 -8.49
C ILE A 21 -16.90 -2.13 -8.16
N LEU A 22 -17.56 -1.43 -9.08
CA LEU A 22 -18.94 -1.00 -8.91
C LEU A 22 -19.97 -2.09 -9.27
N GLN A 23 -19.55 -3.22 -9.85
CA GLN A 23 -20.46 -4.31 -10.22
C GLN A 23 -21.03 -5.04 -8.99
N LYS A 24 -22.28 -5.53 -9.15
CA LYS A 24 -22.92 -6.35 -8.13
C LYS A 24 -22.11 -7.64 -7.93
N GLY A 25 -21.78 -7.93 -6.67
CA GLY A 25 -20.95 -9.09 -6.29
C GLY A 25 -19.47 -8.75 -5.99
N LEU A 26 -18.88 -7.75 -6.65
CA LEU A 26 -17.53 -7.29 -6.37
C LEU A 26 -17.49 -6.23 -5.25
N ARG A 27 -18.52 -5.39 -5.14
CA ARG A 27 -18.63 -4.31 -4.13
C ARG A 27 -18.37 -4.77 -2.69
N ARG A 28 -18.77 -5.98 -2.33
CA ARG A 28 -18.56 -6.54 -0.98
C ARG A 28 -17.08 -6.67 -0.64
N PHE A 29 -16.22 -7.00 -1.62
CA PHE A 29 -14.77 -7.13 -1.43
C PHE A 29 -14.07 -5.77 -1.31
N VAL A 30 -14.74 -4.69 -1.69
CA VAL A 30 -14.29 -3.30 -1.50
C VAL A 30 -14.82 -2.73 -0.19
N ILE A 31 -16.12 -2.85 0.06
CA ILE A 31 -16.80 -2.22 1.20
C ILE A 31 -16.40 -2.90 2.51
N LEU A 32 -16.28 -4.23 2.53
CA LEU A 32 -16.01 -4.98 3.76
C LEU A 32 -14.63 -4.65 4.35
N PRO A 33 -13.52 -4.63 3.58
CA PRO A 33 -12.22 -4.18 4.10
C PRO A 33 -12.25 -2.73 4.61
N ILE A 34 -12.95 -1.83 3.92
CA ILE A 34 -13.08 -0.43 4.35
C ILE A 34 -13.79 -0.35 5.70
N LEU A 35 -14.91 -1.06 5.86
CA LEU A 35 -15.65 -1.11 7.14
C LEU A 35 -14.79 -1.69 8.26
N LEU A 36 -14.09 -2.81 8.00
CA LEU A 36 -13.19 -3.42 8.97
C LEU A 36 -12.05 -2.47 9.36
N ASN A 37 -11.47 -1.75 8.39
CA ASN A 37 -10.43 -0.76 8.65
C ASN A 37 -10.95 0.44 9.44
N VAL A 38 -12.18 0.90 9.19
CA VAL A 38 -12.81 1.96 10.00
C VAL A 38 -13.05 1.49 11.43
N LEU A 39 -13.52 0.25 11.63
CA LEU A 39 -13.70 -0.34 12.95
C LEU A 39 -12.36 -0.54 13.67
N LEU A 40 -11.34 -1.01 12.96
CA LEU A 40 -9.98 -1.14 13.47
C LEU A 40 -9.43 0.21 13.91
N LEU A 41 -9.54 1.22 13.04
CA LEU A 41 -9.07 2.58 13.34
C LEU A 41 -9.78 3.14 14.56
N GLY A 42 -11.13 3.02 14.61
CA GLY A 42 -11.94 3.50 15.73
C GLY A 42 -11.58 2.79 17.04
N GLY A 43 -11.43 1.45 17.00
CA GLY A 43 -11.03 0.66 18.17
C GLY A 43 -9.62 0.99 18.67
N LEU A 44 -8.64 1.05 17.77
CA LEU A 44 -7.28 1.43 18.12
C LEU A 44 -7.19 2.88 18.61
N PHE A 45 -7.92 3.79 17.96
CA PHE A 45 -7.95 5.20 18.37
C PHE A 45 -8.57 5.36 19.77
N TRP A 46 -9.69 4.67 20.05
CA TRP A 46 -10.30 4.66 21.37
C TRP A 46 -9.33 4.10 22.42
N MET A 47 -8.68 2.97 22.13
CA MET A 47 -7.67 2.39 23.03
C MET A 47 -6.49 3.35 23.25
N PHE A 48 -6.02 4.01 22.19
CA PHE A 48 -4.95 5.00 22.27
C PHE A 48 -5.34 6.18 23.16
N VAL A 49 -6.50 6.81 22.92
CA VAL A 49 -6.95 7.96 23.70
C VAL A 49 -7.19 7.60 25.17
N SER A 50 -7.72 6.42 25.46
CA SER A 50 -7.96 5.95 26.84
C SER A 50 -6.68 5.70 27.63
N GLN A 51 -5.56 5.40 26.97
CA GLN A 51 -4.30 5.01 27.61
C GLN A 51 -3.20 6.08 27.50
N ILE A 52 -3.41 7.13 26.68
CA ILE A 52 -2.36 8.11 26.37
C ILE A 52 -1.80 8.80 27.62
N GLY A 53 -2.66 9.14 28.58
CA GLY A 53 -2.24 9.76 29.84
C GLY A 53 -1.25 8.86 30.60
N GLY A 54 -1.60 7.60 30.80
CA GLY A 54 -0.74 6.63 31.49
C GLY A 54 0.61 6.40 30.78
N TYR A 55 0.62 6.38 29.45
CA TYR A 55 1.89 6.27 28.70
C TYR A 55 2.77 7.50 28.87
N ILE A 56 2.17 8.69 28.83
CA ILE A 56 2.87 9.96 29.02
C ILE A 56 3.44 10.03 30.46
N ASP A 57 2.60 9.74 31.46
CA ASP A 57 3.03 9.73 32.87
C ASP A 57 4.15 8.72 33.10
N GLY A 58 4.04 7.52 32.50
CA GLY A 58 5.06 6.51 32.52
C GLY A 58 6.39 7.00 31.93
N ILE A 59 6.37 7.64 30.77
CA ILE A 59 7.58 8.20 30.15
C ILE A 59 8.15 9.34 31.00
N MET A 60 7.29 10.23 31.50
CA MET A 60 7.71 11.39 32.31
C MET A 60 8.30 10.96 33.65
N SER A 61 7.90 9.83 34.23
CA SER A 61 8.46 9.31 35.46
C SER A 61 9.93 8.94 35.38
N TYR A 62 10.47 8.69 34.19
CA TYR A 62 11.89 8.45 33.94
C TYR A 62 12.70 9.74 33.75
N VAL A 63 12.05 10.91 33.69
CA VAL A 63 12.73 12.20 33.51
C VAL A 63 13.27 12.69 34.85
N PRO A 64 14.60 12.82 35.03
CA PRO A 64 15.19 13.32 36.27
C PRO A 64 14.81 14.81 36.49
N ASP A 65 14.74 15.24 37.76
CA ASP A 65 14.40 16.62 38.15
C ASP A 65 15.25 17.69 37.47
N TRP A 66 16.56 17.39 37.24
CA TRP A 66 17.46 18.33 36.57
C TRP A 66 17.10 18.56 35.07
N LEU A 67 16.31 17.68 34.49
CA LEU A 67 15.76 17.80 33.11
C LEU A 67 14.33 18.39 33.08
N ALA A 68 13.76 18.76 34.22
CA ALA A 68 12.38 19.26 34.29
C ALA A 68 12.12 20.48 33.38
N TRP A 69 13.15 21.30 33.14
CA TRP A 69 13.08 22.43 32.20
C TRP A 69 12.83 21.98 30.74
N LEU A 70 13.17 20.74 30.39
CA LEU A 70 12.99 20.16 29.06
C LEU A 70 11.66 19.38 28.94
N SER A 71 10.86 19.31 30.01
CA SER A 71 9.64 18.49 30.09
C SER A 71 8.67 18.73 28.95
N GLY A 72 8.47 20.00 28.52
CA GLY A 72 7.59 20.32 27.39
C GLY A 72 8.05 19.74 26.05
N ILE A 73 9.35 19.73 25.79
CA ILE A 73 9.94 19.15 24.58
C ILE A 73 9.84 17.62 24.63
N LEU A 74 10.13 17.03 25.79
CA LEU A 74 10.03 15.59 26.01
C LEU A 74 8.57 15.10 25.87
N LEU A 75 7.63 15.87 26.39
CA LEU A 75 6.21 15.59 26.23
C LEU A 75 5.80 15.58 24.76
N LEU A 76 6.18 16.62 24.00
CA LEU A 76 5.89 16.71 22.57
C LEU A 76 6.52 15.54 21.79
N ALA A 77 7.80 15.24 22.08
CA ALA A 77 8.52 14.13 21.45
C ALA A 77 7.85 12.78 21.78
N SER A 78 7.38 12.59 23.01
CA SER A 78 6.66 11.37 23.43
C SER A 78 5.33 11.23 22.68
N ILE A 79 4.54 12.30 22.56
CA ILE A 79 3.29 12.29 21.80
C ILE A 79 3.55 11.95 20.33
N LEU A 80 4.55 12.58 19.70
CA LEU A 80 4.91 12.29 18.31
C LEU A 80 5.35 10.84 18.12
N MET A 81 6.18 10.32 19.04
CA MET A 81 6.61 8.91 18.99
C MET A 81 5.43 7.95 19.11
N ILE A 82 4.50 8.20 20.02
CA ILE A 82 3.30 7.36 20.20
C ILE A 82 2.41 7.43 18.95
N LEU A 83 2.23 8.61 18.33
CA LEU A 83 1.47 8.75 17.09
C LEU A 83 2.14 8.00 15.92
N ILE A 84 3.46 8.03 15.83
CA ILE A 84 4.21 7.27 14.82
C ILE A 84 4.00 5.77 15.04
N LEU A 85 4.12 5.28 16.27
CA LEU A 85 3.86 3.86 16.60
C LEU A 85 2.42 3.46 16.27
N PHE A 86 1.44 4.29 16.62
CA PHE A 86 0.04 4.09 16.28
C PHE A 86 -0.16 3.98 14.77
N TYR A 87 0.44 4.88 14.00
CA TYR A 87 0.39 4.86 12.54
C TYR A 87 0.95 3.55 11.97
N PHE A 88 2.13 3.09 12.45
CA PHE A 88 2.73 1.84 11.99
C PHE A 88 1.87 0.62 12.33
N ILE A 89 1.35 0.55 13.57
CA ILE A 89 0.48 -0.55 14.00
C ILE A 89 -0.79 -0.58 13.15
N PHE A 90 -1.46 0.57 13.00
CA PHE A 90 -2.68 0.66 12.20
C PHE A 90 -2.44 0.26 10.74
N THR A 91 -1.39 0.81 10.10
CA THR A 91 -1.07 0.52 8.70
C THR A 91 -0.77 -0.96 8.49
N THR A 92 -0.01 -1.58 9.40
CA THR A 92 0.31 -3.01 9.34
C THR A 92 -0.94 -3.87 9.47
N LEU A 93 -1.77 -3.63 10.48
CA LEU A 93 -3.01 -4.39 10.70
C LEU A 93 -4.01 -4.18 9.56
N SER A 94 -4.14 -2.95 9.06
CA SER A 94 -4.98 -2.62 7.90
C SER A 94 -4.55 -3.40 6.66
N GLY A 95 -3.25 -3.49 6.41
CA GLY A 95 -2.69 -4.29 5.31
C GLY A 95 -3.02 -5.78 5.44
N PHE A 96 -2.89 -6.35 6.62
CA PHE A 96 -3.26 -7.75 6.87
C PHE A 96 -4.76 -8.01 6.68
N ILE A 97 -5.62 -7.07 7.06
CA ILE A 97 -7.06 -7.18 6.83
C ILE A 97 -7.38 -7.08 5.33
N ALA A 98 -6.77 -6.15 4.62
CA ALA A 98 -7.05 -5.90 3.21
C ALA A 98 -6.53 -7.03 2.29
N ALA A 99 -5.41 -7.66 2.61
CA ALA A 99 -4.74 -8.64 1.74
C ALA A 99 -5.65 -9.78 1.25
N PRO A 100 -6.40 -10.52 2.13
CA PRO A 100 -7.28 -11.59 1.66
C PRO A 100 -8.41 -11.08 0.75
N PHE A 101 -8.95 -9.90 1.04
CA PHE A 101 -10.03 -9.32 0.22
C PHE A 101 -9.54 -8.90 -1.16
N ASN A 102 -8.34 -8.34 -1.26
CA ASN A 102 -7.73 -7.97 -2.54
C ASN A 102 -7.38 -9.21 -3.37
N GLY A 103 -6.86 -10.27 -2.75
CA GLY A 103 -6.63 -11.55 -3.42
C GLY A 103 -7.91 -12.16 -3.97
N LEU A 104 -8.97 -12.23 -3.15
CA LEU A 104 -10.28 -12.73 -3.56
C LEU A 104 -10.95 -11.83 -4.62
N LEU A 105 -10.75 -10.52 -4.54
CA LEU A 105 -11.25 -9.59 -5.56
C LEU A 105 -10.57 -9.86 -6.89
N ALA A 106 -9.23 -9.98 -6.92
CA ALA A 106 -8.48 -10.29 -8.12
C ALA A 106 -8.94 -11.60 -8.76
N GLU A 107 -9.15 -12.66 -7.96
CA GLU A 107 -9.68 -13.95 -8.41
C GLU A 107 -11.08 -13.82 -9.04
N LYS A 108 -12.00 -13.09 -8.39
CA LYS A 108 -13.35 -12.89 -8.92
C LYS A 108 -13.38 -12.05 -10.19
N VAL A 109 -12.51 -11.04 -10.29
CA VAL A 109 -12.34 -10.25 -11.51
C VAL A 109 -11.80 -11.11 -12.63
N GLU A 110 -10.79 -11.93 -12.37
CA GLU A 110 -10.22 -12.84 -13.35
C GLU A 110 -11.27 -13.83 -13.88
N LYS A 111 -12.08 -14.43 -12.99
CA LYS A 111 -13.20 -15.27 -13.38
C LYS A 111 -14.21 -14.56 -14.32
N ILE A 112 -14.48 -13.28 -14.06
CA ILE A 112 -15.40 -12.49 -14.93
C ILE A 112 -14.77 -12.27 -16.31
N LEU A 113 -13.45 -12.06 -16.37
CA LEU A 113 -12.74 -11.72 -17.61
C LEU A 113 -12.40 -12.95 -18.44
N THR A 114 -12.04 -14.08 -17.82
CA THR A 114 -11.58 -15.29 -18.51
C THR A 114 -12.64 -16.37 -18.59
N GLY A 115 -13.64 -16.35 -17.72
CA GLY A 115 -14.64 -17.42 -17.58
C GLY A 115 -14.11 -18.67 -16.86
N GLU A 116 -12.87 -18.67 -16.38
CA GLU A 116 -12.25 -19.81 -15.69
C GLU A 116 -12.53 -19.74 -14.19
N ASP A 117 -12.89 -20.89 -13.61
CA ASP A 117 -13.03 -21.03 -12.16
C ASP A 117 -11.65 -21.29 -11.54
N LEU A 118 -11.10 -20.29 -10.84
CA LEU A 118 -9.98 -20.53 -9.94
C LEU A 118 -10.47 -21.29 -8.71
N GLN A 119 -9.64 -22.18 -8.17
CA GLN A 119 -9.98 -22.91 -6.94
C GLN A 119 -10.19 -21.93 -5.80
N GLU A 120 -11.39 -21.91 -5.21
CA GLU A 120 -11.68 -21.06 -4.05
C GLU A 120 -10.71 -21.38 -2.91
N MET A 121 -9.91 -20.40 -2.51
CA MET A 121 -8.96 -20.56 -1.43
C MET A 121 -9.71 -20.69 -0.09
N SER A 122 -9.51 -21.79 0.60
CA SER A 122 -10.00 -21.97 1.97
C SER A 122 -9.24 -21.02 2.92
N LEU A 123 -9.88 -20.62 4.04
CA LEU A 123 -9.20 -19.86 5.09
C LEU A 123 -7.96 -20.59 5.61
N TRP A 124 -7.97 -21.92 5.65
CA TRP A 124 -6.83 -22.72 6.07
C TRP A 124 -5.68 -22.68 5.06
N ASP A 125 -5.99 -22.71 3.78
CA ASP A 125 -4.98 -22.58 2.70
C ASP A 125 -4.40 -21.17 2.68
N PHE A 126 -5.23 -20.14 2.92
CA PHE A 126 -4.77 -18.76 3.12
C PHE A 126 -3.75 -18.66 4.26
N LEU A 127 -4.06 -19.22 5.44
CA LEU A 127 -3.13 -19.20 6.58
C LEU A 127 -1.81 -19.91 6.29
N LYS A 128 -1.83 -21.00 5.53
CA LYS A 128 -0.60 -21.70 5.09
C LYS A 128 0.23 -20.86 4.12
N ASP A 129 -0.42 -20.03 3.31
CA ASP A 129 0.23 -19.19 2.32
C ASP A 129 0.80 -17.87 2.90
N VAL A 130 0.42 -17.48 4.14
CA VAL A 130 0.92 -16.27 4.80
C VAL A 130 2.45 -16.15 4.79
N PRO A 131 3.25 -17.19 5.10
CA PRO A 131 4.69 -17.07 5.06
C PRO A 131 5.23 -16.75 3.65
N ARG A 132 4.60 -17.30 2.61
CA ARG A 132 4.95 -17.00 1.20
C ARG A 132 4.61 -15.55 0.86
N MET A 133 3.44 -15.08 1.25
CA MET A 133 3.01 -13.69 1.05
C MET A 133 3.95 -12.70 1.74
N LEU A 134 4.37 -12.99 2.99
CA LEU A 134 5.36 -12.18 3.69
C LEU A 134 6.72 -12.20 2.99
N GLY A 135 7.16 -13.35 2.48
CA GLY A 135 8.36 -13.48 1.67
C GLY A 135 8.30 -12.62 0.41
N ARG A 136 7.13 -12.50 -0.20
CA ARG A 136 6.89 -11.66 -1.39
C ARG A 136 6.94 -10.17 -1.05
N GLU A 137 6.33 -9.76 0.07
CA GLU A 137 6.47 -8.38 0.58
C GLU A 137 7.93 -8.04 0.89
N TRP A 138 8.68 -8.97 1.47
CA TRP A 138 10.11 -8.82 1.69
C TRP A 138 10.89 -8.60 0.38
N GLN A 139 10.59 -9.37 -0.67
CA GLN A 139 11.21 -9.18 -1.99
C GLN A 139 10.92 -7.79 -2.57
N LYS A 140 9.69 -7.29 -2.43
CA LYS A 140 9.32 -5.92 -2.82
C LYS A 140 10.11 -4.86 -2.03
N LEU A 141 10.28 -5.07 -0.73
CA LEU A 141 11.08 -4.18 0.12
C LEU A 141 12.55 -4.17 -0.31
N VAL A 142 13.17 -5.33 -0.47
CA VAL A 142 14.58 -5.44 -0.92
C VAL A 142 14.77 -4.81 -2.31
N TYR A 143 13.79 -4.92 -3.18
CA TYR A 143 13.81 -4.28 -4.50
C TYR A 143 13.67 -2.75 -4.43
N SER A 144 12.77 -2.24 -3.57
CA SER A 144 12.43 -0.81 -3.54
C SER A 144 13.35 0.01 -2.64
N LEU A 145 13.74 -0.51 -1.48
CA LEU A 145 14.48 0.22 -0.45
C LEU A 145 15.79 0.86 -0.94
N PRO A 146 16.67 0.16 -1.71
CA PRO A 146 17.89 0.79 -2.21
C PRO A 146 17.62 1.98 -3.14
N LYS A 147 16.54 1.90 -3.93
CA LYS A 147 16.14 2.97 -4.87
C LYS A 147 15.55 4.17 -4.12
N ILE A 148 14.75 3.91 -3.08
CA ILE A 148 14.21 4.95 -2.18
C ILE A 148 15.37 5.68 -1.50
N ILE A 149 16.33 4.95 -0.94
CA ILE A 149 17.52 5.53 -0.30
C ILE A 149 18.32 6.36 -1.31
N ALA A 150 18.55 5.84 -2.52
CA ALA A 150 19.26 6.57 -3.56
C ALA A 150 18.55 7.87 -3.95
N LEU A 151 17.23 7.84 -4.17
CA LEU A 151 16.41 9.02 -4.48
C LEU A 151 16.44 10.02 -3.30
N PHE A 152 16.35 9.54 -2.08
CA PHE A 152 16.42 10.37 -0.89
C PHE A 152 17.77 11.09 -0.79
N LEU A 153 18.89 10.37 -0.95
CA LEU A 153 20.23 10.96 -0.93
C LEU A 153 20.45 11.95 -2.07
N LEU A 154 19.98 11.62 -3.28
CA LEU A 154 20.04 12.54 -4.43
C LEU A 154 19.20 13.81 -4.20
N GLY A 155 18.17 13.75 -3.35
CA GLY A 155 17.36 14.90 -2.95
C GLY A 155 18.17 16.02 -2.27
N PHE A 156 19.28 15.69 -1.62
CA PHE A 156 20.18 16.68 -1.00
C PHE A 156 21.16 17.34 -1.98
N VAL A 157 21.27 16.81 -3.20
CA VAL A 157 22.16 17.40 -4.21
C VAL A 157 21.50 18.63 -4.81
N PRO A 158 22.11 19.84 -4.69
CA PRO A 158 21.58 21.05 -5.27
C PRO A 158 21.29 20.87 -6.77
N LEU A 159 20.24 21.47 -7.27
CA LEU A 159 19.72 21.37 -8.63
C LEU A 159 19.09 20.03 -8.95
N LEU A 160 19.74 18.88 -8.71
CA LEU A 160 19.18 17.56 -8.97
C LEU A 160 17.98 17.28 -8.06
N GLY A 161 18.10 17.59 -6.77
CA GLY A 161 17.02 17.38 -5.78
C GLY A 161 15.75 18.13 -6.10
N GLN A 162 15.85 19.30 -6.73
CA GLN A 162 14.70 20.14 -7.05
C GLN A 162 14.11 19.87 -8.44
N THR A 163 14.85 19.29 -9.36
CA THR A 163 14.43 19.11 -10.76
C THR A 163 14.23 17.63 -11.13
N VAL A 164 15.28 16.83 -11.07
CA VAL A 164 15.28 15.43 -11.52
C VAL A 164 14.64 14.49 -10.51
N VAL A 165 14.94 14.68 -9.21
CA VAL A 165 14.49 13.75 -8.17
C VAL A 165 12.97 13.70 -8.03
N PRO A 166 12.19 14.80 -8.07
CA PRO A 166 10.72 14.73 -8.03
C PRO A 166 10.14 13.91 -9.18
N ILE A 167 10.66 14.10 -10.40
CA ILE A 167 10.21 13.35 -11.58
C ILE A 167 10.57 11.87 -11.44
N ALA A 168 11.81 11.57 -11.06
CA ALA A 168 12.27 10.20 -10.87
C ALA A 168 11.48 9.48 -9.75
N THR A 169 11.18 10.21 -8.67
CA THR A 169 10.33 9.70 -7.57
C THR A 169 8.92 9.41 -8.05
N PHE A 170 8.31 10.30 -8.84
CA PHE A 170 6.99 10.05 -9.40
C PHE A 170 6.97 8.81 -10.30
N VAL A 171 7.93 8.68 -11.21
CA VAL A 171 8.05 7.52 -12.11
C VAL A 171 8.29 6.23 -11.32
N PHE A 172 9.14 6.29 -10.30
CA PHE A 172 9.39 5.15 -9.42
C PHE A 172 8.14 4.76 -8.61
N THR A 173 7.41 5.74 -8.07
CA THR A 173 6.15 5.52 -7.35
C THR A 173 5.10 4.90 -8.26
N ALA A 174 4.95 5.40 -9.49
CA ALA A 174 4.06 4.83 -10.50
C ALA A 174 4.42 3.35 -10.79
N TRP A 175 5.71 3.05 -10.93
CA TRP A 175 6.20 1.69 -11.13
C TRP A 175 5.86 0.79 -9.93
N MET A 176 6.06 1.27 -8.70
CA MET A 176 5.76 0.51 -7.48
C MET A 176 4.26 0.27 -7.28
N PHE A 177 3.40 1.24 -7.62
CA PHE A 177 1.96 1.03 -7.61
C PHE A 177 1.54 -0.04 -8.62
N ALA A 178 2.05 0.00 -9.84
CA ALA A 178 1.75 -1.04 -10.82
C ALA A 178 2.21 -2.43 -10.35
N ILE A 179 3.41 -2.54 -9.75
CA ILE A 179 3.87 -3.78 -9.11
C ILE A 179 2.86 -4.23 -8.05
N GLN A 180 2.45 -3.33 -7.15
CA GLN A 180 1.55 -3.67 -6.04
C GLN A 180 0.20 -4.20 -6.53
N TYR A 181 -0.36 -3.59 -7.56
CA TYR A 181 -1.66 -4.00 -8.11
C TYR A 181 -1.59 -5.29 -8.92
N CYS A 182 -0.57 -5.43 -9.75
CA CYS A 182 -0.38 -6.65 -10.53
C CYS A 182 0.07 -7.84 -9.65
N ASP A 183 0.57 -7.56 -8.45
CA ASP A 183 1.03 -8.60 -7.54
C ASP A 183 -0.07 -9.60 -7.17
N TYR A 184 -1.30 -9.15 -6.94
CA TYR A 184 -2.41 -10.01 -6.50
C TYR A 184 -2.72 -11.14 -7.50
N PRO A 185 -2.99 -10.88 -8.80
CA PRO A 185 -3.24 -11.96 -9.76
C PRO A 185 -2.01 -12.85 -9.98
N PHE A 186 -0.80 -12.29 -10.03
CA PHE A 186 0.42 -13.10 -10.17
C PHE A 186 0.67 -13.98 -8.94
N ASP A 187 0.36 -13.48 -7.74
CA ASP A 187 0.49 -14.24 -6.50
C ASP A 187 -0.56 -15.35 -6.40
N ASN A 188 -1.80 -15.12 -6.84
CA ASN A 188 -2.84 -16.13 -6.91
C ASN A 188 -2.40 -17.32 -7.79
N HIS A 189 -1.69 -17.07 -8.87
CA HIS A 189 -1.10 -18.10 -9.75
C HIS A 189 0.27 -18.60 -9.27
N LYS A 190 0.77 -18.15 -8.10
CA LYS A 190 2.07 -18.52 -7.54
C LYS A 190 3.25 -18.21 -8.48
N ILE A 191 3.10 -17.19 -9.33
CA ILE A 191 4.16 -16.76 -10.25
C ILE A 191 5.23 -15.98 -9.46
N PRO A 192 6.53 -16.31 -9.62
CA PRO A 192 7.60 -15.63 -8.90
C PRO A 192 7.66 -14.11 -9.17
N PHE A 193 8.08 -13.34 -8.14
CA PHE A 193 8.18 -11.87 -8.21
C PHE A 193 9.03 -11.39 -9.39
N ASP A 194 10.18 -12.03 -9.64
CA ASP A 194 11.08 -11.64 -10.73
C ASP A 194 10.47 -11.86 -12.11
N VAL A 195 9.69 -12.92 -12.29
CA VAL A 195 8.96 -13.18 -13.54
C VAL A 195 7.93 -12.09 -13.76
N MET A 196 7.09 -11.79 -12.78
CA MET A 196 6.11 -10.70 -12.84
C MET A 196 6.78 -9.37 -13.19
N LYS A 197 7.84 -9.00 -12.46
CA LYS A 197 8.57 -7.75 -12.71
C LYS A 197 9.09 -7.63 -14.14
N ASN A 198 9.60 -8.74 -14.71
CA ASN A 198 10.08 -8.77 -16.08
C ASN A 198 8.94 -8.61 -17.10
N GLU A 199 7.79 -9.28 -16.87
CA GLU A 199 6.60 -9.10 -17.72
C GLU A 199 6.09 -7.66 -17.72
N LEU A 200 6.04 -7.03 -16.52
CA LEU A 200 5.68 -5.62 -16.40
C LEU A 200 6.67 -4.70 -17.10
N ALA A 201 7.97 -5.04 -17.10
CA ALA A 201 9.02 -4.26 -17.76
C ALA A 201 8.91 -4.36 -19.29
N ILE A 202 8.45 -5.48 -19.85
CA ILE A 202 8.21 -5.64 -21.30
C ILE A 202 7.12 -4.64 -21.75
N LYS A 203 6.03 -4.51 -20.96
CA LYS A 203 4.92 -3.60 -21.24
C LYS A 203 5.00 -2.30 -20.41
N ARG A 204 6.22 -1.76 -20.25
CA ARG A 204 6.49 -0.65 -19.32
C ARG A 204 5.63 0.59 -19.51
N ASN A 205 5.21 0.91 -20.73
CA ASN A 205 4.39 2.10 -20.99
C ASN A 205 2.95 1.89 -20.45
N VAL A 206 2.37 0.71 -20.66
CA VAL A 206 1.07 0.32 -20.06
C VAL A 206 1.19 0.40 -18.53
N THR A 207 2.21 -0.27 -17.99
CA THR A 207 2.49 -0.38 -16.55
C THR A 207 2.66 0.99 -15.89
N LEU A 208 3.50 1.88 -16.47
CA LEU A 208 3.73 3.21 -15.94
C LEU A 208 2.52 4.13 -16.08
N THR A 209 1.74 4.00 -17.15
CA THR A 209 0.51 4.79 -17.32
C THR A 209 -0.50 4.41 -16.26
N PHE A 210 -0.76 3.11 -16.08
CA PHE A 210 -1.67 2.61 -15.05
C PHE A 210 -1.22 3.06 -13.64
N GLY A 211 0.00 2.73 -13.27
CA GLY A 211 0.53 3.09 -11.94
C GLY A 211 0.67 4.60 -11.72
N GLY A 212 0.89 5.39 -12.77
CA GLY A 212 0.89 6.85 -12.71
C GLY A 212 -0.49 7.42 -12.39
N LEU A 213 -1.54 6.89 -13.02
CA LEU A 213 -2.93 7.27 -12.73
C LEU A 213 -3.31 6.91 -11.29
N VAL A 214 -2.96 5.70 -10.85
CA VAL A 214 -3.14 5.28 -9.45
C VAL A 214 -2.40 6.24 -8.51
N SER A 215 -1.13 6.56 -8.80
CA SER A 215 -0.34 7.49 -8.00
C SER A 215 -1.00 8.86 -7.88
N LEU A 216 -1.53 9.41 -8.98
CA LEU A 216 -2.26 10.68 -8.96
C LEU A 216 -3.53 10.61 -8.12
N CYS A 217 -4.26 9.50 -8.18
CA CYS A 217 -5.46 9.31 -7.38
C CYS A 217 -5.19 9.23 -5.88
N THR A 218 -4.01 8.76 -5.45
CA THR A 218 -3.66 8.70 -4.01
C THR A 218 -3.53 10.08 -3.36
N PHE A 219 -3.32 11.15 -4.13
CA PHE A 219 -3.32 12.52 -3.60
C PHE A 219 -4.71 13.01 -3.18
N VAL A 220 -5.78 12.35 -3.62
CA VAL A 220 -7.16 12.69 -3.22
C VAL A 220 -7.57 11.79 -2.06
N PRO A 221 -7.70 12.28 -0.81
CA PRO A 221 -7.89 11.43 0.38
C PRO A 221 -9.08 10.48 0.29
N VAL A 222 -10.22 10.93 -0.26
CA VAL A 222 -11.41 10.09 -0.40
C VAL A 222 -11.19 8.99 -1.45
N VAL A 223 -10.51 9.32 -2.55
CA VAL A 223 -10.19 8.36 -3.61
C VAL A 223 -9.16 7.34 -3.11
N ASN A 224 -8.19 7.78 -2.31
CA ASN A 224 -7.17 6.92 -1.72
C ASN A 224 -7.75 5.78 -0.87
N LEU A 225 -8.91 5.99 -0.22
CA LEU A 225 -9.57 4.92 0.55
C LEU A 225 -10.14 3.79 -0.35
N VAL A 226 -10.46 4.10 -1.59
CA VAL A 226 -11.14 3.18 -2.51
C VAL A 226 -10.22 2.72 -3.65
N ILE A 227 -9.11 3.42 -3.90
CA ILE A 227 -8.24 3.15 -5.04
C ILE A 227 -7.57 1.78 -4.94
N ILE A 228 -7.24 1.30 -3.72
CA ILE A 228 -6.52 0.03 -3.52
C ILE A 228 -7.19 -1.16 -4.21
N PRO A 229 -8.53 -1.34 -4.17
CA PRO A 229 -9.22 -2.43 -4.86
C PRO A 229 -9.51 -2.16 -6.35
N VAL A 230 -9.19 -1.00 -6.89
CA VAL A 230 -9.39 -0.66 -8.33
C VAL A 230 -8.33 -1.30 -9.21
#